data_b0131dbb49a5c9e32184e52194181b1d
#
_entry.id   b0131dbb49a5c9e32184e52194181b1d
#
_cell.length_a   1.000
_cell.length_b   1.000
_cell.length_c   1.000
_cell.angle_alpha   90.00
_cell.angle_beta   90.00
_cell.angle_gamma   90.00
#
_symmetry.space_group_name_H-M   'P 1'
#
loop_
_entity.id
_entity.type
_entity.pdbx_description
1 polymer ?
#
loop_
_entity_poly.entity_id
_entity_poly.type
_entity_poly.pdbx_seq_one_letter_code
_entity_poly.pdbx_strand_id
1 'polypeptide(L)'
;MSKNNAECPTRILKSYKDTPHVSSDWFKTVENRFVYLNNIYTLLERNYPKEIREMNHTKTFELSDFRGLLDASEAGTAYQKGMIWEETAAYMLERIEGLKINGRRLRVDRQEIDLCCVNVSVKEELWKLGALILVECKNWSSKADVSVIRSIGQIMYMKGTTATLLFSKQGVTSEAKDEILQLALKGEYVLCITKSDLLAVREKEDFNKLLLRKWCEVEERIADDVRLLG
;
A
#
# COMPACT_ATOMS: atom_id res chain seq x y z
N MET A 1 -28.79 -12.82 -24.70
CA MET A 1 -27.96 -11.88 -23.89
C MET A 1 -28.20 -12.21 -22.42
N SER A 2 -27.36 -13.06 -21.86
CA SER A 2 -27.44 -13.49 -20.46
C SER A 2 -26.74 -12.43 -19.60
N LYS A 3 -27.47 -11.74 -18.75
CA LYS A 3 -26.92 -10.86 -17.71
C LYS A 3 -26.30 -11.76 -16.64
N ASN A 4 -24.99 -11.89 -16.62
CA ASN A 4 -24.27 -12.46 -15.49
C ASN A 4 -24.44 -11.48 -14.30
N ASN A 5 -25.40 -11.78 -13.42
CA ASN A 5 -25.45 -11.20 -12.09
C ASN A 5 -24.32 -11.82 -11.27
N ALA A 6 -23.16 -11.19 -11.28
CA ALA A 6 -22.13 -11.45 -10.29
C ALA A 6 -22.72 -11.09 -8.91
N GLU A 7 -23.02 -12.09 -8.09
CA GLU A 7 -23.53 -11.87 -6.75
C GLU A 7 -22.44 -11.16 -5.90
N CYS A 8 -22.83 -10.06 -5.29
CA CYS A 8 -21.95 -9.27 -4.44
C CYS A 8 -21.41 -10.15 -3.29
N PRO A 9 -20.11 -10.08 -2.95
CA PRO A 9 -19.50 -10.84 -1.86
C PRO A 9 -20.23 -10.75 -0.52
N THR A 10 -20.89 -9.63 -0.25
CA THR A 10 -21.75 -9.44 0.95
C THR A 10 -23.00 -10.36 0.97
N ARG A 11 -23.46 -10.81 -0.19
CA ARG A 11 -24.57 -11.77 -0.28
C ARG A 11 -24.12 -13.17 0.07
N ILE A 12 -22.88 -13.51 -0.27
CA ILE A 12 -22.24 -14.80 0.03
C ILE A 12 -22.09 -14.97 1.54
N LEU A 13 -21.67 -13.94 2.26
CA LEU A 13 -21.55 -13.96 3.71
C LEU A 13 -22.89 -14.12 4.43
N LYS A 14 -24.00 -13.65 3.84
CA LYS A 14 -25.36 -13.84 4.41
C LYS A 14 -25.93 -15.25 4.21
N SER A 15 -25.43 -16.04 3.26
CA SER A 15 -25.89 -17.39 3.02
C SER A 15 -25.27 -18.45 3.95
N TYR A 16 -24.19 -18.10 4.67
CA TYR A 16 -23.56 -18.97 5.65
C TYR A 16 -24.28 -18.86 7.01
N LYS A 17 -25.47 -19.52 7.13
CA LYS A 17 -26.18 -19.65 8.40
C LYS A 17 -25.44 -20.47 9.45
N ASP A 18 -24.38 -21.15 9.06
CA ASP A 18 -23.63 -22.09 9.91
C ASP A 18 -22.23 -21.58 10.32
N THR A 19 -21.92 -20.31 10.11
CA THR A 19 -20.73 -19.74 10.77
C THR A 19 -21.02 -19.67 12.26
N PRO A 20 -20.17 -20.27 13.12
CA PRO A 20 -20.34 -20.14 14.56
C PRO A 20 -20.46 -18.67 14.91
N HIS A 21 -21.42 -18.30 15.75
CA HIS A 21 -21.57 -16.93 16.27
C HIS A 21 -20.28 -16.55 17.02
N VAL A 22 -19.36 -15.95 16.29
CA VAL A 22 -18.11 -15.47 16.85
C VAL A 22 -18.44 -14.18 17.58
N SER A 23 -18.24 -14.15 18.89
CA SER A 23 -18.46 -12.95 19.69
C SER A 23 -17.56 -11.82 19.22
N SER A 24 -17.98 -10.57 19.39
CA SER A 24 -17.13 -9.41 19.09
C SER A 24 -15.78 -9.45 19.83
N ASP A 25 -15.74 -10.11 20.99
CA ASP A 25 -14.53 -10.30 21.79
C ASP A 25 -13.53 -11.26 21.14
N TRP A 26 -14.01 -12.24 20.36
CA TRP A 26 -13.13 -13.14 19.62
C TRP A 26 -12.28 -12.41 18.58
N PHE A 27 -12.77 -11.32 17.98
CA PHE A 27 -12.03 -10.52 17.01
C PHE A 27 -11.02 -9.53 17.65
N LYS A 28 -10.94 -9.48 18.98
CA LYS A 28 -10.02 -8.56 19.67
C LYS A 28 -8.54 -8.97 19.53
N THR A 29 -8.27 -10.26 19.33
CA THR A 29 -6.88 -10.72 19.12
C THR A 29 -6.53 -10.74 17.62
N VAL A 30 -5.26 -10.49 17.34
CA VAL A 30 -4.73 -10.53 15.96
C VAL A 30 -4.82 -11.93 15.39
N GLU A 31 -4.50 -12.96 16.21
CA GLU A 31 -4.57 -14.37 15.85
C GLU A 31 -5.96 -14.78 15.40
N ASN A 32 -6.99 -14.36 16.13
CA ASN A 32 -8.36 -14.70 15.81
C ASN A 32 -8.83 -14.05 14.49
N ARG A 33 -8.40 -12.80 14.23
CA ARG A 33 -8.67 -12.13 12.95
C ARG A 33 -7.97 -12.87 11.81
N PHE A 34 -6.75 -13.30 12.04
CA PHE A 34 -5.98 -14.09 11.07
C PHE A 34 -6.67 -15.39 10.72
N VAL A 35 -7.06 -16.20 11.73
CA VAL A 35 -7.79 -17.47 11.54
C VAL A 35 -9.09 -17.24 10.76
N TYR A 36 -9.84 -16.20 11.10
CA TYR A 36 -11.10 -15.88 10.42
C TYR A 36 -10.88 -15.52 8.94
N LEU A 37 -9.92 -14.63 8.65
CA LEU A 37 -9.64 -14.21 7.29
C LEU A 37 -9.08 -15.36 6.44
N ASN A 38 -8.22 -16.19 7.02
CA ASN A 38 -7.69 -17.38 6.34
C ASN A 38 -8.79 -18.38 6.01
N ASN A 39 -9.74 -18.59 6.92
CA ASN A 39 -10.90 -19.44 6.67
C ASN A 39 -11.79 -18.88 5.55
N ILE A 40 -12.08 -17.57 5.57
CA ILE A 40 -12.83 -16.92 4.49
C ILE A 40 -12.09 -17.06 3.16
N TYR A 41 -10.79 -16.81 3.14
CA TYR A 41 -9.99 -16.95 1.92
C TYR A 41 -10.03 -18.36 1.37
N THR A 42 -9.86 -19.36 2.22
CA THR A 42 -9.94 -20.79 1.84
C THR A 42 -11.31 -21.13 1.25
N LEU A 43 -12.40 -20.60 1.83
CA LEU A 43 -13.74 -20.79 1.30
C LEU A 43 -13.94 -20.08 -0.04
N LEU A 44 -13.41 -18.88 -0.20
CA LEU A 44 -13.46 -18.15 -1.47
C LEU A 44 -12.64 -18.86 -2.54
N GLU A 45 -11.44 -19.31 -2.25
CA GLU A 45 -10.59 -20.05 -3.16
C GLU A 45 -11.23 -21.35 -3.63
N ARG A 46 -11.92 -22.06 -2.72
CA ARG A 46 -12.64 -23.29 -3.03
C ARG A 46 -13.86 -23.06 -3.93
N ASN A 47 -14.63 -21.99 -3.68
CA ASN A 47 -15.89 -21.74 -4.37
C ASN A 47 -15.73 -20.83 -5.60
N TYR A 48 -14.67 -20.00 -5.63
CA TYR A 48 -14.39 -19.01 -6.66
C TYR A 48 -12.91 -19.04 -7.11
N PRO A 49 -12.37 -20.21 -7.50
CA PRO A 49 -10.93 -20.37 -7.75
C PRO A 49 -10.44 -19.53 -8.92
N LYS A 50 -11.32 -19.20 -9.86
CA LYS A 50 -10.96 -18.38 -11.02
C LYS A 50 -10.83 -16.92 -10.65
N GLU A 51 -11.79 -16.38 -9.91
CA GLU A 51 -11.82 -15.01 -9.42
C GLU A 51 -10.67 -14.74 -8.47
N ILE A 52 -10.36 -15.69 -7.57
CA ILE A 52 -9.23 -15.59 -6.66
C ILE A 52 -7.89 -15.60 -7.41
N ARG A 53 -7.74 -16.43 -8.44
CA ARG A 53 -6.54 -16.38 -9.28
C ARG A 53 -6.39 -15.05 -10.01
N GLU A 54 -7.49 -14.51 -10.54
CA GLU A 54 -7.48 -13.19 -11.19
C GLU A 54 -7.14 -12.07 -10.19
N MET A 55 -7.62 -12.14 -8.96
CA MET A 55 -7.27 -11.19 -7.89
C MET A 55 -5.80 -11.28 -7.50
N ASN A 56 -5.23 -12.48 -7.44
CA ASN A 56 -3.84 -12.71 -7.07
C ASN A 56 -2.88 -12.63 -8.26
N HIS A 57 -3.40 -12.49 -9.49
CA HIS A 57 -2.55 -12.37 -10.66
C HIS A 57 -1.71 -11.09 -10.57
N THR A 58 -0.41 -11.26 -10.65
CA THR A 58 0.55 -10.16 -10.73
C THR A 58 1.17 -10.10 -12.12
N LYS A 59 1.56 -8.90 -12.54
CA LYS A 59 2.32 -8.74 -13.77
C LYS A 59 3.71 -9.37 -13.64
N THR A 60 4.26 -9.81 -14.76
CA THR A 60 5.63 -10.33 -14.82
C THR A 60 6.62 -9.24 -14.46
N PHE A 61 7.64 -9.60 -13.70
CA PHE A 61 8.76 -8.73 -13.37
C PHE A 61 9.91 -8.97 -14.35
N GLU A 62 10.33 -7.89 -15.00
CA GLU A 62 11.54 -7.86 -15.83
C GLU A 62 12.47 -6.76 -15.31
N LEU A 63 13.67 -7.15 -14.87
CA LEU A 63 14.62 -6.22 -14.27
C LEU A 63 15.07 -5.12 -15.24
N SER A 64 15.21 -5.45 -16.53
CA SER A 64 15.54 -4.49 -17.59
C SER A 64 14.50 -3.39 -17.73
N ASP A 65 13.22 -3.75 -17.74
CA ASP A 65 12.10 -2.82 -17.85
C ASP A 65 12.04 -1.91 -16.63
N PHE A 66 12.19 -2.50 -15.44
CA PHE A 66 12.22 -1.75 -14.19
C PHE A 66 13.39 -0.75 -14.14
N ARG A 67 14.59 -1.17 -14.57
CA ARG A 67 15.74 -0.27 -14.68
C ARG A 67 15.53 0.82 -15.73
N GLY A 68 14.94 0.46 -16.87
CA GLY A 68 14.56 1.40 -17.91
C GLY A 68 13.64 2.51 -17.42
N LEU A 69 12.65 2.19 -16.57
CA LEU A 69 11.79 3.20 -15.93
C LEU A 69 12.57 4.12 -14.99
N LEU A 70 13.47 3.56 -14.16
CA LEU A 70 14.30 4.35 -13.25
C LEU A 70 15.23 5.30 -14.00
N ASP A 71 15.83 4.87 -15.10
CA ASP A 71 16.70 5.69 -15.93
C ASP A 71 15.90 6.76 -16.69
N ALA A 72 14.77 6.39 -17.27
CA ALA A 72 13.90 7.31 -17.99
C ALA A 72 13.32 8.41 -17.06
N SER A 73 13.16 8.13 -15.76
CA SER A 73 12.72 9.13 -14.78
C SER A 73 13.71 10.29 -14.56
N GLU A 74 14.92 10.19 -15.09
CA GLU A 74 15.96 11.23 -15.04
C GLU A 74 15.97 12.14 -16.28
N ALA A 75 15.33 11.70 -17.38
CA ALA A 75 15.36 12.39 -18.66
C ALA A 75 14.05 13.13 -18.96
N GLY A 76 14.13 14.21 -19.72
CA GLY A 76 12.98 14.96 -20.18
C GLY A 76 12.58 16.13 -19.28
N THR A 77 11.37 16.66 -19.51
CA THR A 77 10.79 17.76 -18.74
C THR A 77 10.38 17.31 -17.33
N ALA A 78 10.18 18.26 -16.41
CA ALA A 78 9.71 17.95 -15.06
C ALA A 78 8.41 17.13 -15.05
N TYR A 79 7.48 17.44 -15.94
CA TYR A 79 6.22 16.72 -16.10
C TYR A 79 6.44 15.26 -16.55
N GLN A 80 7.28 15.05 -17.58
CA GLN A 80 7.61 13.71 -18.08
C GLN A 80 8.29 12.86 -17.01
N LYS A 81 9.26 13.44 -16.28
CA LYS A 81 9.94 12.77 -15.16
C LYS A 81 8.95 12.37 -14.06
N GLY A 82 7.99 13.24 -13.74
CA GLY A 82 6.94 12.95 -12.75
C GLY A 82 6.08 11.76 -13.19
N MET A 83 5.59 11.79 -14.44
CA MET A 83 4.78 10.69 -14.98
C MET A 83 5.52 9.34 -14.97
N ILE A 84 6.80 9.32 -15.36
CA ILE A 84 7.59 8.09 -15.37
C ILE A 84 7.82 7.60 -13.92
N TRP A 85 7.94 8.50 -12.96
CA TRP A 85 8.07 8.14 -11.55
C TRP A 85 6.79 7.52 -10.99
N GLU A 86 5.62 8.05 -11.37
CA GLU A 86 4.30 7.43 -11.09
C GLU A 86 4.21 6.02 -11.73
N GLU A 87 4.66 5.86 -12.99
CA GLU A 87 4.70 4.54 -13.65
C GLU A 87 5.67 3.58 -12.95
N THR A 88 6.78 4.07 -12.41
CA THR A 88 7.71 3.25 -11.62
C THR A 88 7.06 2.73 -10.35
N ALA A 89 6.31 3.58 -9.64
CA ALA A 89 5.51 3.18 -8.48
C ALA A 89 4.42 2.16 -8.87
N ALA A 90 3.71 2.41 -9.97
CA ALA A 90 2.71 1.49 -10.49
C ALA A 90 3.31 0.15 -10.88
N TYR A 91 4.48 0.15 -11.54
CA TYR A 91 5.20 -1.06 -11.90
C TYR A 91 5.49 -1.94 -10.70
N MET A 92 5.96 -1.36 -9.60
CA MET A 92 6.20 -2.07 -8.36
C MET A 92 4.91 -2.66 -7.79
N LEU A 93 3.86 -1.84 -7.62
CA LEU A 93 2.62 -2.25 -6.96
C LEU A 93 1.89 -3.36 -7.70
N GLU A 94 1.83 -3.30 -9.03
CA GLU A 94 1.18 -4.32 -9.86
C GLU A 94 1.88 -5.69 -9.85
N ARG A 95 3.07 -5.77 -9.24
CA ARG A 95 3.86 -7.00 -9.09
C ARG A 95 3.85 -7.55 -7.68
N ILE A 96 3.21 -6.86 -6.76
CA ILE A 96 2.97 -7.34 -5.40
C ILE A 96 1.62 -8.07 -5.37
N GLU A 97 1.64 -9.32 -4.95
CA GLU A 97 0.44 -10.15 -4.89
C GLU A 97 -0.61 -9.55 -3.96
N GLY A 98 -1.82 -9.42 -4.48
CA GLY A 98 -2.95 -8.85 -3.74
C GLY A 98 -3.01 -7.33 -3.73
N LEU A 99 -2.04 -6.61 -4.32
CA LEU A 99 -2.15 -5.17 -4.52
C LEU A 99 -2.71 -4.86 -5.93
N LYS A 100 -3.73 -4.04 -6.00
CA LYS A 100 -4.41 -3.66 -7.25
C LYS A 100 -4.55 -2.15 -7.33
N ILE A 101 -3.99 -1.54 -8.38
CA ILE A 101 -4.23 -0.12 -8.66
C ILE A 101 -5.69 0.04 -9.06
N ASN A 102 -6.43 0.82 -8.28
CA ASN A 102 -7.87 1.06 -8.45
C ASN A 102 -8.15 2.46 -9.02
N GLY A 103 -7.17 3.35 -8.98
CA GLY A 103 -7.32 4.70 -9.52
C GLY A 103 -5.99 5.41 -9.68
N ARG A 104 -5.98 6.38 -10.60
CA ARG A 104 -4.86 7.27 -10.87
C ARG A 104 -5.33 8.70 -10.87
N ARG A 105 -4.54 9.62 -10.31
CA ARG A 105 -4.79 11.07 -10.24
C ARG A 105 -6.17 11.38 -9.67
N LEU A 106 -6.42 10.81 -8.49
CA LEU A 106 -7.70 10.98 -7.81
C LEU A 106 -7.74 12.34 -7.10
N ARG A 107 -8.74 13.13 -7.41
CA ARG A 107 -8.99 14.39 -6.70
C ARG A 107 -9.68 14.13 -5.36
N VAL A 108 -9.08 14.69 -4.31
CA VAL A 108 -9.62 14.70 -2.95
C VAL A 108 -9.68 16.14 -2.50
N ASP A 109 -10.86 16.72 -2.58
CA ASP A 109 -11.09 18.16 -2.38
C ASP A 109 -10.22 19.00 -3.34
N ARG A 110 -9.25 19.74 -2.82
CA ARG A 110 -8.30 20.57 -3.60
C ARG A 110 -6.96 19.89 -3.87
N GLN A 111 -6.80 18.66 -3.43
CA GLN A 111 -5.56 17.91 -3.54
C GLN A 111 -5.74 16.76 -4.54
N GLU A 112 -4.63 16.32 -5.14
CA GLU A 112 -4.58 15.17 -6.03
C GLU A 112 -3.68 14.10 -5.42
N ILE A 113 -4.12 12.84 -5.47
CA ILE A 113 -3.34 11.66 -5.13
C ILE A 113 -2.97 10.95 -6.42
N ASP A 114 -1.71 10.64 -6.60
CA ASP A 114 -1.20 10.07 -7.86
C ASP A 114 -1.76 8.69 -8.15
N LEU A 115 -1.75 7.78 -7.15
CA LEU A 115 -2.32 6.44 -7.29
C LEU A 115 -3.11 6.06 -6.03
N CYS A 116 -4.13 5.23 -6.26
CA CYS A 116 -4.87 4.54 -5.21
C CYS A 116 -4.78 3.04 -5.45
N CYS A 117 -4.41 2.30 -4.42
CA CYS A 117 -4.24 0.86 -4.47
C CYS A 117 -5.17 0.18 -3.47
N VAL A 118 -5.91 -0.83 -3.94
CA VAL A 118 -6.68 -1.72 -3.06
C VAL A 118 -5.78 -2.89 -2.67
N ASN A 119 -5.76 -3.20 -1.39
CA ASN A 119 -5.03 -4.31 -0.83
C ASN A 119 -6.01 -5.46 -0.53
N VAL A 120 -5.96 -6.49 -1.37
CA VAL A 120 -6.69 -7.75 -1.20
C VAL A 120 -5.73 -8.91 -0.93
N SER A 121 -4.51 -8.60 -0.50
CA SER A 121 -3.50 -9.60 -0.19
C SER A 121 -3.95 -10.49 0.97
N VAL A 122 -3.62 -11.78 0.85
CA VAL A 122 -3.76 -12.75 1.94
C VAL A 122 -2.48 -12.90 2.76
N LYS A 123 -1.44 -12.17 2.38
CA LYS A 123 -0.17 -12.15 3.12
C LYS A 123 -0.31 -11.27 4.34
N GLU A 124 -0.11 -11.86 5.51
CA GLU A 124 -0.28 -11.19 6.81
C GLU A 124 0.54 -9.89 6.89
N GLU A 125 1.75 -9.93 6.40
CA GLU A 125 2.65 -8.79 6.40
C GLU A 125 2.09 -7.56 5.65
N LEU A 126 1.22 -7.77 4.66
CA LEU A 126 0.61 -6.68 3.90
C LEU A 126 -0.70 -6.16 4.52
N TRP A 127 -1.31 -6.88 5.46
CA TRP A 127 -2.55 -6.42 6.12
C TRP A 127 -2.36 -5.15 6.93
N LYS A 128 -1.15 -4.94 7.46
CA LYS A 128 -0.77 -3.73 8.19
C LYS A 128 -1.01 -2.45 7.37
N LEU A 129 -0.91 -2.54 6.04
CA LEU A 129 -1.13 -1.41 5.14
C LEU A 129 -2.62 -1.00 5.01
N GLY A 130 -3.53 -1.81 5.56
CA GLY A 130 -4.98 -1.59 5.43
C GLY A 130 -5.54 -1.97 4.06
N ALA A 131 -6.84 -1.80 3.87
CA ALA A 131 -7.54 -2.19 2.64
C ALA A 131 -7.36 -1.19 1.50
N LEU A 132 -7.08 0.06 1.81
CA LEU A 132 -6.85 1.13 0.85
C LEU A 132 -5.50 1.78 1.15
N ILE A 133 -4.63 1.81 0.14
CA ILE A 133 -3.30 2.39 0.20
C ILE A 133 -3.25 3.56 -0.77
N LEU A 134 -2.90 4.73 -0.26
CA LEU A 134 -2.64 5.90 -1.09
C LEU A 134 -1.18 5.90 -1.54
N VAL A 135 -0.92 6.48 -2.70
CA VAL A 135 0.44 6.58 -3.24
C VAL A 135 0.68 7.98 -3.75
N GLU A 136 1.70 8.62 -3.22
CA GLU A 136 2.15 9.94 -3.61
C GLU A 136 3.55 9.87 -4.20
N CYS A 137 3.80 10.55 -5.30
CA CYS A 137 5.03 10.48 -6.08
C CYS A 137 5.71 11.85 -6.19
N LYS A 138 6.95 11.96 -5.73
CA LYS A 138 7.76 13.20 -5.77
C LYS A 138 9.10 12.94 -6.45
N ASN A 139 9.16 13.21 -7.76
CA ASN A 139 10.41 13.13 -8.53
C ASN A 139 11.17 14.48 -8.50
N TRP A 140 11.40 14.99 -7.30
CA TRP A 140 12.11 16.26 -7.11
C TRP A 140 13.59 16.05 -6.95
N SER A 141 14.38 17.10 -7.28
CA SER A 141 15.83 17.15 -7.01
C SER A 141 16.13 17.38 -5.53
N SER A 142 15.17 17.89 -4.75
CA SER A 142 15.23 18.08 -3.31
C SER A 142 14.42 17.00 -2.57
N LYS A 143 14.70 16.88 -1.27
CA LYS A 143 13.89 16.04 -0.36
C LYS A 143 12.49 16.63 -0.21
N ALA A 144 11.49 15.77 -0.02
CA ALA A 144 10.15 16.20 0.35
C ALA A 144 10.16 16.76 1.78
N ASP A 145 9.52 17.90 1.96
CA ASP A 145 9.48 18.62 3.23
C ASP A 145 8.25 18.24 4.08
N VAL A 146 8.14 18.86 5.24
CA VAL A 146 7.06 18.64 6.19
C VAL A 146 5.68 18.98 5.63
N SER A 147 5.59 19.93 4.68
CA SER A 147 4.31 20.34 4.08
C SER A 147 3.69 19.21 3.26
N VAL A 148 4.52 18.42 2.57
CA VAL A 148 4.10 17.22 1.84
C VAL A 148 3.51 16.19 2.80
N ILE A 149 4.17 15.93 3.92
CA ILE A 149 3.71 14.93 4.90
C ILE A 149 2.39 15.37 5.54
N ARG A 150 2.24 16.64 5.89
CA ARG A 150 0.99 17.20 6.45
C ARG A 150 -0.17 17.08 5.45
N SER A 151 0.10 17.36 4.17
CA SER A 151 -0.89 17.18 3.11
C SER A 151 -1.33 15.72 2.99
N ILE A 152 -0.39 14.78 3.01
CA ILE A 152 -0.67 13.34 3.03
C ILE A 152 -1.52 12.97 4.25
N GLY A 153 -1.13 13.37 5.46
CA GLY A 153 -1.86 13.09 6.70
C GLY A 153 -3.30 13.60 6.65
N GLN A 154 -3.52 14.81 6.12
CA GLN A 154 -4.86 15.34 5.93
C GLN A 154 -5.71 14.46 5.02
N ILE A 155 -5.15 13.97 3.91
CA ILE A 155 -5.87 13.10 2.97
C ILE A 155 -6.12 11.73 3.62
N MET A 156 -5.15 11.17 4.34
CA MET A 156 -5.30 9.91 5.08
C MET A 156 -6.46 9.99 6.07
N TYR A 157 -6.51 11.04 6.87
CA TYR A 157 -7.61 11.30 7.80
C TYR A 157 -8.98 11.37 7.08
N MET A 158 -9.07 12.15 6.00
CA MET A 158 -10.30 12.31 5.21
C MET A 158 -10.78 11.02 4.55
N LYS A 159 -9.86 10.12 4.19
CA LYS A 159 -10.16 8.84 3.52
C LYS A 159 -10.23 7.65 4.47
N GLY A 160 -9.87 7.83 5.73
CA GLY A 160 -9.81 6.75 6.71
C GLY A 160 -8.80 5.67 6.33
N THR A 161 -7.67 6.06 5.71
CA THR A 161 -6.61 5.13 5.31
C THR A 161 -5.55 5.04 6.38
N THR A 162 -4.98 3.84 6.56
CA THR A 162 -3.92 3.58 7.55
C THR A 162 -2.53 3.72 6.97
N ALA A 163 -2.37 3.60 5.65
CA ALA A 163 -1.05 3.67 5.02
C ALA A 163 -1.06 4.50 3.73
N THR A 164 0.03 5.25 3.55
CA THR A 164 0.40 5.92 2.30
C THR A 164 1.84 5.56 1.93
N LEU A 165 2.07 5.23 0.67
CA LEU A 165 3.40 5.06 0.11
C LEU A 165 3.84 6.37 -0.52
N LEU A 166 4.89 6.98 0.02
CA LEU A 166 5.51 8.17 -0.54
C LEU A 166 6.74 7.77 -1.38
N PHE A 167 6.60 7.76 -2.69
CA PHE A 167 7.72 7.57 -3.62
C PHE A 167 8.45 8.91 -3.79
N SER A 168 9.38 9.20 -2.91
CA SER A 168 10.19 10.43 -2.96
C SER A 168 11.61 10.11 -3.43
N LYS A 169 11.99 10.61 -4.61
CA LYS A 169 13.29 10.32 -5.22
C LYS A 169 14.46 10.58 -4.27
N GLN A 170 14.45 11.70 -3.56
CA GLN A 170 15.50 12.12 -2.65
C GLN A 170 15.21 11.84 -1.18
N GLY A 171 14.06 11.16 -0.90
CA GLY A 171 13.59 10.94 0.46
C GLY A 171 12.96 12.18 1.07
N VAL A 172 12.97 12.28 2.39
CA VAL A 172 12.32 13.34 3.18
C VAL A 172 13.33 14.08 4.06
N THR A 173 13.00 15.32 4.46
CA THR A 173 13.82 16.11 5.40
C THR A 173 13.74 15.53 6.81
N SER A 174 14.58 16.04 7.76
CA SER A 174 14.50 15.61 9.17
C SER A 174 13.16 15.98 9.79
N GLU A 175 12.69 17.20 9.56
CA GLU A 175 11.40 17.69 10.05
C GLU A 175 10.23 16.88 9.47
N ALA A 176 10.34 16.45 8.23
CA ALA A 176 9.35 15.57 7.62
C ALA A 176 9.35 14.16 8.23
N LYS A 177 10.52 13.65 8.65
CA LYS A 177 10.60 12.38 9.38
C LYS A 177 9.91 12.47 10.76
N ASP A 178 10.04 13.60 11.45
CA ASP A 178 9.40 13.82 12.72
C ASP A 178 7.87 13.91 12.55
N GLU A 179 7.39 14.56 11.50
CA GLU A 179 5.96 14.58 11.19
C GLU A 179 5.43 13.16 10.82
N ILE A 180 6.21 12.34 10.09
CA ILE A 180 5.87 10.92 9.81
C ILE A 180 5.70 10.16 11.13
N LEU A 181 6.60 10.36 12.09
CA LEU A 181 6.49 9.74 13.42
C LEU A 181 5.22 10.19 14.14
N GLN A 182 4.88 11.49 14.11
CA GLN A 182 3.65 12.01 14.72
C GLN A 182 2.38 11.44 14.09
N LEU A 183 2.37 11.19 12.79
CA LEU A 183 1.27 10.49 12.11
C LEU A 183 1.21 9.02 12.53
N ALA A 184 2.35 8.34 12.57
CA ALA A 184 2.43 6.93 12.93
C ALA A 184 1.95 6.65 14.36
N LEU A 185 2.23 7.56 15.32
CA LEU A 185 1.69 7.50 16.68
C LEU A 185 0.16 7.59 16.75
N LYS A 186 -0.48 8.09 15.68
CA LYS A 186 -1.94 8.14 15.51
C LYS A 186 -2.48 6.95 14.69
N GLY A 187 -1.62 6.03 14.28
CA GLY A 187 -1.99 4.89 13.42
C GLY A 187 -2.01 5.19 11.93
N GLU A 188 -1.45 6.32 11.49
CA GLU A 188 -1.35 6.75 10.11
C GLU A 188 0.10 6.61 9.62
N TYR A 189 0.40 5.61 8.80
CA TYR A 189 1.76 5.26 8.40
C TYR A 189 2.11 5.83 7.01
N VAL A 190 3.16 6.63 6.94
CA VAL A 190 3.73 7.10 5.68
C VAL A 190 5.06 6.39 5.44
N LEU A 191 5.09 5.50 4.44
CA LEU A 191 6.27 4.71 4.08
C LEU A 191 7.02 5.41 2.94
N CYS A 192 8.19 5.99 3.25
CA CYS A 192 9.00 6.70 2.27
C CYS A 192 9.90 5.73 1.50
N ILE A 193 9.65 5.58 0.20
CA ILE A 193 10.42 4.77 -0.74
C ILE A 193 11.24 5.72 -1.61
N THR A 194 12.56 5.52 -1.61
CA THR A 194 13.50 6.37 -2.33
C THR A 194 13.99 5.72 -3.62
N LYS A 195 14.64 6.50 -4.49
CA LYS A 195 15.30 5.94 -5.67
C LYS A 195 16.38 4.91 -5.28
N SER A 196 17.14 5.14 -4.21
CA SER A 196 18.15 4.19 -3.74
C SER A 196 17.54 2.87 -3.29
N ASP A 197 16.36 2.89 -2.66
CA ASP A 197 15.62 1.68 -2.30
C ASP A 197 15.23 0.88 -3.55
N LEU A 198 14.71 1.56 -4.58
CA LEU A 198 14.31 0.93 -5.83
C LEU A 198 15.51 0.38 -6.63
N LEU A 199 16.65 1.08 -6.57
CA LEU A 199 17.90 0.59 -7.16
C LEU A 199 18.45 -0.68 -6.49
N ALA A 200 18.08 -0.99 -5.27
CA ALA A 200 18.46 -2.22 -4.57
C ALA A 200 17.68 -3.46 -5.04
N VAL A 201 16.50 -3.28 -5.65
CA VAL A 201 15.64 -4.37 -6.15
C VAL A 201 16.35 -5.16 -7.24
N ARG A 202 16.31 -6.49 -7.17
CA ARG A 202 16.86 -7.42 -8.17
C ARG A 202 15.82 -8.39 -8.70
N GLU A 203 14.85 -8.76 -7.87
CA GLU A 203 13.79 -9.70 -8.16
C GLU A 203 12.45 -9.19 -7.64
N LYS A 204 11.36 -9.83 -8.05
CA LYS A 204 9.99 -9.43 -7.69
C LYS A 204 9.76 -9.44 -6.19
N GLU A 205 10.29 -10.42 -5.51
CA GLU A 205 10.15 -10.63 -4.06
C GLU A 205 10.77 -9.49 -3.24
N ASP A 206 11.73 -8.77 -3.82
CA ASP A 206 12.35 -7.62 -3.16
C ASP A 206 11.38 -6.46 -2.95
N PHE A 207 10.29 -6.37 -3.74
CA PHE A 207 9.26 -5.35 -3.52
C PHE A 207 8.51 -5.57 -2.20
N ASN A 208 8.17 -6.82 -1.86
CA ASN A 208 7.57 -7.14 -0.56
C ASN A 208 8.53 -6.85 0.58
N LYS A 209 9.78 -7.32 0.45
CA LYS A 209 10.84 -7.07 1.45
C LYS A 209 11.07 -5.58 1.68
N LEU A 210 10.99 -4.77 0.61
CA LEU A 210 11.11 -3.32 0.70
C LEU A 210 9.96 -2.71 1.50
N LEU A 211 8.71 -3.06 1.23
CA LEU A 211 7.57 -2.55 1.98
C LEU A 211 7.65 -2.90 3.46
N LEU A 212 7.99 -4.16 3.77
CA LEU A 212 8.17 -4.61 5.15
C LEU A 212 9.28 -3.85 5.87
N ARG A 213 10.43 -3.69 5.23
CA ARG A 213 11.54 -2.91 5.78
C ARG A 213 11.11 -1.48 6.09
N LYS A 214 10.40 -0.82 5.15
CA LYS A 214 9.91 0.55 5.36
C LYS A 214 8.89 0.66 6.49
N TRP A 215 8.07 -0.35 6.66
CA TRP A 215 7.18 -0.45 7.82
C TRP A 215 7.98 -0.56 9.12
N CYS A 216 8.93 -1.51 9.19
CA CYS A 216 9.78 -1.70 10.37
C CYS A 216 10.57 -0.43 10.73
N GLU A 217 11.11 0.29 9.73
CA GLU A 217 11.81 1.57 9.95
C GLU A 217 10.93 2.60 10.70
N VAL A 218 9.62 2.63 10.44
CA VAL A 218 8.69 3.51 11.17
C VAL A 218 8.39 2.98 12.56
N GLU A 219 8.12 1.66 12.71
CA GLU A 219 7.83 1.05 14.02
C GLU A 219 9.02 1.13 14.99
N GLU A 220 10.26 0.95 14.50
CA GLU A 220 11.47 1.12 15.31
C GLU A 220 11.57 2.54 15.86
N ARG A 221 11.27 3.56 15.05
CA ARG A 221 11.25 4.94 15.50
C ARG A 221 10.18 5.21 16.56
N ILE A 222 8.99 4.62 16.43
CA ILE A 222 7.94 4.69 17.45
C ILE A 222 8.46 4.08 18.77
N ALA A 223 9.10 2.91 18.70
CA ALA A 223 9.63 2.23 19.86
C ALA A 223 10.75 3.04 20.55
N ASP A 224 11.60 3.70 19.78
CA ASP A 224 12.67 4.56 20.31
C ASP A 224 12.11 5.82 20.97
N ASP A 225 11.09 6.46 20.37
CA ASP A 225 10.43 7.63 20.95
C ASP A 225 9.74 7.30 22.29
N VAL A 226 9.04 6.17 22.36
CA VAL A 226 8.40 5.70 23.61
C VAL A 226 9.42 5.41 24.70
N ARG A 227 10.60 4.87 24.38
CA ARG A 227 11.68 4.61 25.35
C ARG A 227 12.29 5.91 25.94
N LEU A 228 12.29 6.98 25.17
CA LEU A 228 12.81 8.28 25.60
C LEU A 228 11.86 9.02 26.55
N LEU A 229 10.58 8.66 26.56
CA LEU A 229 9.54 9.25 27.40
C LEU A 229 9.34 8.52 28.74
N GLY A 230 9.95 7.37 28.97
CA GLY A 230 9.87 6.54 30.17
C GLY A 230 11.14 6.58 30.97
#